data_486c062236d5675ca4c0a575169cbbc4
#
_entry.id   486c062236d5675ca4c0a575169cbbc4
#
_cell.length_a   1.000
_cell.length_b   1.000
_cell.length_c   1.000
_cell.angle_alpha   90.00
_cell.angle_beta   90.00
_cell.angle_gamma   90.00
#
_symmetry.space_group_name_H-M   'P 1'
#
loop_
_entity.id
_entity.type
_entity.pdbx_description
1 polymer ?
#
loop_
_entity_poly.entity_id
_entity_poly.type
_entity_poly.pdbx_seq_one_letter_code
_entity_poly.pdbx_strand_id
1 'polypeptide(L)'
;MQHERVSENVYWFQSDIYAQVTASVILGPQWAVLIDTLIPQETEELRDYIVNELMVPVKYIVNTHHHADHSWGNCFFPGAIVIGHTLCHELMVTRSSSALAEAGQTSQFYRELDIIPPHITFSEGSLSLRVGKKQLQIFPTPGHTPDSISVLLEDER
;
A
#
# COMPACT_ATOMS: atom_id res chain seq x y z
N MET A 1 11.59 9.12 7.39
CA MET A 1 10.15 8.79 7.49
C MET A 1 9.65 9.14 8.89
N GLN A 2 8.55 9.85 8.99
CA GLN A 2 7.85 10.12 10.26
C GLN A 2 6.79 9.05 10.50
N HIS A 3 6.47 8.78 11.76
CA HIS A 3 5.42 7.84 12.13
C HIS A 3 4.74 8.22 13.44
N GLU A 4 3.49 7.84 13.59
CA GLU A 4 2.68 8.09 14.77
C GLU A 4 1.68 6.95 14.98
N ARG A 5 1.47 6.57 16.25
CA ARG A 5 0.37 5.69 16.62
C ARG A 5 -0.91 6.52 16.76
N VAL A 6 -1.84 6.35 15.83
CA VAL A 6 -3.06 7.18 15.78
C VAL A 6 -4.23 6.56 16.55
N SER A 7 -4.22 5.26 16.74
CA SER A 7 -5.16 4.56 17.60
C SER A 7 -4.59 3.21 18.03
N GLU A 8 -5.35 2.42 18.79
CA GLU A 8 -4.94 1.07 19.14
C GLU A 8 -4.75 0.23 17.87
N ASN A 9 -3.54 -0.29 17.68
CA ASN A 9 -3.14 -1.11 16.53
C ASN A 9 -3.21 -0.41 15.16
N VAL A 10 -3.20 0.93 15.11
CA VAL A 10 -3.14 1.69 13.87
C VAL A 10 -1.99 2.69 13.94
N TYR A 11 -1.12 2.64 12.94
CA TYR A 11 0.01 3.55 12.79
C TYR A 11 -0.07 4.28 11.46
N TRP A 12 0.33 5.53 11.47
CA TRP A 12 0.44 6.40 10.31
C TRP A 12 1.91 6.70 10.03
N PHE A 13 2.25 6.79 8.76
CA PHE A 13 3.60 7.09 8.27
C PHE A 13 3.54 8.23 7.26
N GLN A 14 4.56 9.06 7.24
CA GLN A 14 4.69 10.14 6.29
C GLN A 14 6.12 10.18 5.73
N SER A 15 6.23 10.37 4.42
CA SER A 15 7.50 10.58 3.74
C SER A 15 8.17 11.87 4.18
N ASP A 16 9.48 11.82 4.41
CA ASP A 16 10.30 13.02 4.65
C ASP A 16 10.85 13.62 3.35
N ILE A 17 10.84 12.88 2.26
CA ILE A 17 11.55 13.26 1.03
C ILE A 17 10.64 13.53 -0.17
N TYR A 18 9.37 13.17 -0.13
CA TYR A 18 8.47 13.39 -1.26
C TYR A 18 7.05 13.76 -0.84
N ALA A 19 6.63 14.99 -1.14
CA ALA A 19 5.25 15.50 -1.12
C ALA A 19 4.41 15.17 0.13
N GLN A 20 5.07 14.82 1.25
CA GLN A 20 4.38 14.39 2.47
C GLN A 20 3.40 13.22 2.24
N VAL A 21 3.71 12.36 1.27
CA VAL A 21 2.89 11.18 0.99
C VAL A 21 2.81 10.28 2.22
N THR A 22 1.68 9.61 2.39
CA THR A 22 1.39 8.85 3.59
C THR A 22 1.12 7.38 3.30
N ALA A 23 1.34 6.55 4.31
CA ALA A 23 0.92 5.16 4.38
C ALA A 23 0.36 4.87 5.78
N SER A 24 -0.36 3.79 5.93
CA SER A 24 -0.89 3.38 7.23
C SER A 24 -0.79 1.87 7.39
N VAL A 25 -0.61 1.40 8.62
CA VAL A 25 -0.65 -0.02 8.95
C VAL A 25 -1.67 -0.30 10.04
N ILE A 26 -2.45 -1.34 9.84
CA ILE A 26 -3.41 -1.85 10.81
C ILE A 26 -2.88 -3.21 11.28
N LEU A 27 -2.59 -3.31 12.58
CA LEU A 27 -2.04 -4.51 13.19
C LEU A 27 -3.13 -5.45 13.64
N GLY A 28 -3.04 -6.70 13.20
CA GLY A 28 -3.76 -7.82 13.79
C GLY A 28 -2.87 -8.59 14.76
N PRO A 29 -3.41 -9.64 15.42
CA PRO A 29 -2.64 -10.44 16.39
C PRO A 29 -1.53 -11.28 15.75
N GLN A 30 -1.62 -11.61 14.47
CA GLN A 30 -0.67 -12.47 13.77
C GLN A 30 -0.10 -11.86 12.48
N TRP A 31 -0.78 -10.89 11.88
CA TRP A 31 -0.39 -10.23 10.64
C TRP A 31 -1.04 -8.85 10.53
N ALA A 32 -0.48 -8.04 9.66
CA ALA A 32 -0.93 -6.67 9.44
C ALA A 32 -1.42 -6.44 8.02
N VAL A 33 -2.22 -5.39 7.86
CA VAL A 33 -2.59 -4.80 6.56
C VAL A 33 -1.89 -3.47 6.43
N LEU A 34 -1.16 -3.29 5.34
CA LEU A 34 -0.51 -2.04 4.96
C LEU A 34 -1.36 -1.32 3.91
N ILE A 35 -1.64 -0.05 4.12
CA ILE A 35 -2.34 0.82 3.17
C ILE A 35 -1.29 1.72 2.53
N ASP A 36 -1.02 1.50 1.25
CA ASP A 36 0.05 2.12 0.46
C ASP A 36 1.46 1.86 1.01
N THR A 37 2.49 2.22 0.26
CA THR A 37 3.87 1.79 0.54
C THR A 37 4.86 2.93 0.68
N LEU A 38 4.43 4.19 0.61
CA LEU A 38 5.29 5.35 0.43
C LEU A 38 6.06 5.26 -0.91
N ILE A 39 6.99 6.19 -1.12
CA ILE A 39 7.89 6.08 -2.27
C ILE A 39 8.86 4.91 -2.10
N PRO A 40 9.31 4.28 -3.18
CA PRO A 40 10.20 3.12 -3.08
C PRO A 40 11.47 3.36 -2.26
N GLN A 41 12.01 4.57 -2.28
CA GLN A 41 13.20 4.95 -1.52
C GLN A 41 13.03 4.88 0.00
N GLU A 42 11.79 4.95 0.50
CA GLU A 42 11.48 4.85 1.93
C GLU A 42 10.76 3.54 2.30
N THR A 43 10.39 2.72 1.31
CA THR A 43 9.60 1.50 1.58
C THR A 43 10.38 0.47 2.41
N GLU A 44 11.70 0.37 2.22
CA GLU A 44 12.52 -0.52 3.04
C GLU A 44 12.51 -0.12 4.51
N GLU A 45 12.66 1.17 4.79
CA GLU A 45 12.56 1.71 6.17
C GLU A 45 11.17 1.45 6.77
N LEU A 46 10.11 1.65 5.99
CA LEU A 46 8.73 1.35 6.39
C LEU A 46 8.55 -0.14 6.74
N ARG A 47 9.01 -1.03 5.87
CA ARG A 47 8.97 -2.48 6.09
C ARG A 47 9.72 -2.87 7.37
N ASP A 48 10.94 -2.39 7.52
CA ASP A 48 11.79 -2.75 8.65
C ASP A 48 11.20 -2.26 9.97
N TYR A 49 10.57 -1.08 9.98
CA TYR A 49 9.84 -0.59 11.15
C TYR A 49 8.66 -1.52 11.51
N ILE A 50 7.84 -1.91 10.53
CA ILE A 50 6.69 -2.79 10.77
C ILE A 50 7.15 -4.17 11.27
N VAL A 51 8.14 -4.76 10.61
CA VAL A 51 8.58 -6.12 10.92
C VAL A 51 9.40 -6.21 12.21
N ASN A 52 10.30 -5.24 12.45
CA ASN A 52 11.25 -5.30 13.55
C ASN A 52 10.79 -4.54 14.80
N GLU A 53 10.11 -3.40 14.65
CA GLU A 53 9.65 -2.60 15.79
C GLU A 53 8.21 -2.96 16.20
N LEU A 54 7.31 -3.10 15.22
CA LEU A 54 5.93 -3.53 15.49
C LEU A 54 5.80 -5.06 15.58
N MET A 55 6.81 -5.80 15.14
CA MET A 55 6.97 -7.25 15.27
C MET A 55 5.82 -8.06 14.64
N VAL A 56 5.33 -7.61 13.49
CA VAL A 56 4.21 -8.27 12.80
C VAL A 56 4.49 -8.31 11.29
N PRO A 57 4.26 -9.45 10.60
CA PRO A 57 4.42 -9.52 9.15
C PRO A 57 3.24 -8.86 8.43
N VAL A 58 3.51 -8.25 7.28
CA VAL A 58 2.49 -7.71 6.38
C VAL A 58 1.93 -8.85 5.51
N LYS A 59 0.65 -9.15 5.67
CA LYS A 59 -0.03 -10.17 4.86
C LYS A 59 -0.75 -9.57 3.66
N TYR A 60 -1.36 -8.41 3.82
CA TYR A 60 -2.07 -7.71 2.76
C TYR A 60 -1.55 -6.29 2.60
N ILE A 61 -1.48 -5.85 1.34
CA ILE A 61 -1.27 -4.45 0.97
C ILE A 61 -2.52 -3.99 0.23
N VAL A 62 -3.08 -2.85 0.63
CA VAL A 62 -4.13 -2.18 -0.12
C VAL A 62 -3.49 -1.00 -0.84
N ASN A 63 -3.51 -0.99 -2.16
CA ASN A 63 -3.13 0.17 -2.93
C ASN A 63 -4.35 1.07 -3.15
N THR A 64 -4.31 2.29 -2.64
CA THR A 64 -5.39 3.25 -2.86
C THR A 64 -5.52 3.65 -4.32
N HIS A 65 -4.41 3.69 -5.05
CA HIS A 65 -4.34 3.94 -6.48
C HIS A 65 -2.94 3.58 -7.03
N HIS A 66 -2.77 3.67 -8.34
CA HIS A 66 -1.60 3.15 -9.05
C HIS A 66 -0.34 4.03 -8.98
N HIS A 67 -0.41 5.27 -8.49
CA HIS A 67 0.75 6.17 -8.51
C HIS A 67 1.97 5.56 -7.80
N ALA A 68 3.16 5.94 -8.27
CA ALA A 68 4.43 5.37 -7.82
C ALA A 68 4.68 5.50 -6.31
N ASP A 69 4.31 6.63 -5.74
CA ASP A 69 4.45 6.97 -4.33
C ASP A 69 3.44 6.25 -3.42
N HIS A 70 2.61 5.38 -3.98
CA HIS A 70 1.62 4.57 -3.26
C HIS A 70 1.75 3.07 -3.53
N SER A 71 2.27 2.67 -4.69
CA SER A 71 2.20 1.29 -5.16
C SER A 71 3.52 0.65 -5.58
N TRP A 72 4.54 1.44 -5.95
CA TRP A 72 5.81 0.85 -6.43
C TRP A 72 6.61 0.15 -5.34
N GLY A 73 6.32 0.40 -4.08
CA GLY A 73 6.94 -0.30 -2.96
C GLY A 73 6.38 -1.72 -2.71
N ASN A 74 5.36 -2.16 -3.44
CA ASN A 74 4.78 -3.50 -3.24
C ASN A 74 5.84 -4.62 -3.29
N CYS A 75 6.84 -4.49 -4.17
CA CYS A 75 7.91 -5.49 -4.35
C CYS A 75 8.82 -5.67 -3.12
N PHE A 76 8.81 -4.74 -2.16
CA PHE A 76 9.55 -4.89 -0.91
C PHE A 76 8.88 -5.84 0.09
N PHE A 77 7.67 -6.30 -0.20
CA PHE A 77 6.89 -7.22 0.64
C PHE A 77 6.61 -8.53 -0.11
N PRO A 78 7.63 -9.35 -0.38
CA PRO A 78 7.43 -10.61 -1.08
C PRO A 78 6.50 -11.53 -0.27
N GLY A 79 5.52 -12.11 -0.95
CA GLY A 79 4.51 -12.96 -0.32
C GLY A 79 3.27 -12.22 0.20
N ALA A 80 3.26 -10.88 0.26
CA ALA A 80 2.06 -10.13 0.57
C ALA A 80 1.05 -10.18 -0.59
N ILE A 81 -0.23 -10.23 -0.26
CA ILE A 81 -1.34 -10.19 -1.22
C ILE A 81 -1.76 -8.74 -1.40
N VAL A 82 -1.68 -8.24 -2.62
CA VAL A 82 -2.04 -6.86 -2.96
C VAL A 82 -3.50 -6.79 -3.38
N ILE A 83 -4.24 -5.85 -2.81
CA ILE A 83 -5.65 -5.57 -3.07
C ILE A 83 -5.76 -4.17 -3.69
N GLY A 84 -6.57 -4.02 -4.72
CA GLY A 84 -6.81 -2.73 -5.36
C GLY A 84 -8.01 -2.76 -6.30
N HIS A 85 -8.32 -1.60 -6.87
CA HIS A 85 -9.34 -1.50 -7.90
C HIS A 85 -8.90 -2.24 -9.17
N THR A 86 -9.83 -2.76 -9.94
CA THR A 86 -9.51 -3.41 -11.23
C THR A 86 -8.72 -2.48 -12.16
N LEU A 87 -9.07 -1.20 -12.22
CA LEU A 87 -8.30 -0.21 -12.98
C LEU A 87 -6.89 0.02 -12.42
N CYS A 88 -6.68 -0.12 -11.12
CA CYS A 88 -5.36 -0.05 -10.52
C CYS A 88 -4.44 -1.13 -11.11
N HIS A 89 -4.94 -2.36 -11.19
CA HIS A 89 -4.22 -3.46 -11.85
C HIS A 89 -3.86 -3.11 -13.30
N GLU A 90 -4.82 -2.66 -14.08
CA GLU A 90 -4.61 -2.32 -15.50
C GLU A 90 -3.61 -1.17 -15.67
N LEU A 91 -3.72 -0.11 -14.86
CA LEU A 91 -2.83 1.04 -14.92
C LEU A 91 -1.41 0.70 -14.44
N MET A 92 -1.25 -0.20 -13.48
CA MET A 92 0.06 -0.68 -13.06
C MET A 92 0.72 -1.55 -14.12
N VAL A 93 -0.01 -2.43 -14.76
CA VAL A 93 0.50 -3.27 -15.85
C VAL A 93 0.93 -2.44 -17.06
N THR A 94 0.22 -1.36 -17.36
CA THR A 94 0.49 -0.50 -18.52
C THR A 94 1.37 0.70 -18.14
N ARG A 95 0.82 1.69 -17.46
CA ARG A 95 1.49 2.97 -17.18
C ARG A 95 2.66 2.83 -16.20
N SER A 96 2.46 2.14 -15.09
CA SER A 96 3.52 1.97 -14.09
C SER A 96 4.69 1.16 -14.66
N SER A 97 4.42 0.10 -15.39
CA SER A 97 5.48 -0.71 -16.01
C SER A 97 6.30 0.09 -17.03
N SER A 98 5.65 0.91 -17.86
CA SER A 98 6.34 1.79 -18.81
C SER A 98 7.17 2.85 -18.09
N ALA A 99 6.60 3.50 -17.07
CA ALA A 99 7.29 4.54 -16.31
C ALA A 99 8.49 3.97 -15.54
N LEU A 100 8.37 2.78 -14.96
CA LEU A 100 9.47 2.12 -14.28
C LEU A 100 10.59 1.75 -15.25
N ALA A 101 10.27 1.22 -16.43
CA ALA A 101 11.25 0.91 -17.46
C ALA A 101 12.02 2.17 -17.91
N GLU A 102 11.34 3.29 -18.09
CA GLU A 102 11.95 4.58 -18.42
C GLU A 102 12.86 5.07 -17.29
N ALA A 103 12.40 5.06 -16.04
CA ALA A 103 13.20 5.44 -14.88
C ALA A 103 14.45 4.55 -14.73
N GLY A 104 14.34 3.29 -15.04
CA GLY A 104 15.44 2.32 -15.01
C GLY A 104 16.54 2.57 -16.03
N GLN A 105 16.29 3.35 -17.08
CA GLN A 105 17.32 3.71 -18.08
C GLN A 105 18.46 4.54 -17.46
N THR A 106 18.16 5.35 -16.45
CA THR A 106 19.12 6.25 -15.79
C THR A 106 19.37 5.94 -14.32
N SER A 107 18.65 4.99 -13.74
CA SER A 107 18.75 4.66 -12.31
C SER A 107 18.80 3.16 -12.08
N GLN A 108 19.90 2.70 -11.48
CA GLN A 108 20.03 1.30 -11.07
C GLN A 108 19.00 0.94 -10.00
N PHE A 109 18.70 1.85 -9.09
CA PHE A 109 17.68 1.64 -8.06
C PHE A 109 16.35 1.23 -8.67
N TYR A 110 15.86 1.96 -9.69
CA TYR A 110 14.59 1.63 -10.35
C TYR A 110 14.67 0.38 -11.21
N ARG A 111 15.84 0.03 -11.77
CA ARG A 111 16.03 -1.24 -12.51
C ARG A 111 15.85 -2.49 -11.65
N GLU A 112 16.09 -2.37 -10.36
CA GLU A 112 15.99 -3.49 -9.42
C GLU A 112 14.58 -3.66 -8.86
N LEU A 113 13.65 -2.74 -9.17
CA LEU A 113 12.26 -2.83 -8.76
C LEU A 113 11.41 -3.61 -9.77
N ASP A 114 10.37 -4.25 -9.25
CA ASP A 114 9.32 -4.89 -10.04
C ASP A 114 7.96 -4.24 -9.76
N ILE A 115 7.14 -4.10 -10.77
CA ILE A 115 5.75 -3.70 -10.60
C ILE A 115 4.95 -4.94 -10.19
N ILE A 116 4.34 -4.87 -9.01
CA ILE A 116 3.47 -5.93 -8.48
C ILE A 116 2.03 -5.39 -8.45
N PRO A 117 1.25 -5.63 -9.49
CA PRO A 117 -0.15 -5.16 -9.52
C PRO A 117 -1.02 -5.94 -8.53
N PRO A 118 -2.21 -5.42 -8.17
CA PRO A 118 -3.12 -6.11 -7.27
C PRO A 118 -3.43 -7.54 -7.71
N HIS A 119 -3.36 -8.46 -6.75
CA HIS A 119 -3.74 -9.87 -6.93
C HIS A 119 -5.26 -10.06 -6.77
N ILE A 120 -5.88 -9.30 -5.88
CA ILE A 120 -7.32 -9.26 -5.64
C ILE A 120 -7.83 -7.90 -6.11
N THR A 121 -8.79 -7.91 -7.02
CA THR A 121 -9.36 -6.69 -7.60
C THR A 121 -10.87 -6.68 -7.48
N PHE A 122 -11.44 -5.48 -7.45
CA PHE A 122 -12.88 -5.23 -7.52
C PHE A 122 -13.13 -3.89 -8.20
N SER A 123 -14.32 -3.69 -8.75
CA SER A 123 -14.69 -2.45 -9.45
C SER A 123 -15.96 -1.80 -8.94
N GLU A 124 -16.81 -2.57 -8.26
CA GLU A 124 -18.11 -2.13 -7.75
C GLU A 124 -18.33 -2.64 -6.33
N GLY A 125 -19.21 -1.97 -5.59
CA GLY A 125 -19.53 -2.35 -4.23
C GLY A 125 -18.38 -2.11 -3.25
N SER A 126 -18.28 -2.94 -2.24
CA SER A 126 -17.22 -2.87 -1.23
C SER A 126 -16.62 -4.26 -0.97
N LEU A 127 -15.35 -4.26 -0.61
CA LEU A 127 -14.64 -5.44 -0.14
C LEU A 127 -14.40 -5.29 1.35
N SER A 128 -14.76 -6.30 2.14
CA SER A 128 -14.54 -6.32 3.60
C SER A 128 -13.34 -7.18 3.95
N LEU A 129 -12.49 -6.68 4.82
CA LEU A 129 -11.33 -7.40 5.35
C LEU A 129 -11.26 -7.27 6.86
N ARG A 130 -11.25 -8.38 7.57
CA ARG A 130 -11.13 -8.40 9.04
C ARG A 130 -9.67 -8.51 9.45
N VAL A 131 -9.26 -7.65 10.38
CA VAL A 131 -7.92 -7.60 10.96
C VAL A 131 -8.05 -7.62 12.48
N GLY A 132 -7.93 -8.79 13.10
CA GLY A 132 -8.21 -8.95 14.52
C GLY A 132 -9.68 -8.61 14.81
N LYS A 133 -9.90 -7.64 15.70
CA LYS A 133 -11.25 -7.12 16.04
C LYS A 133 -11.72 -5.98 15.15
N LYS A 134 -10.89 -5.51 14.21
CA LYS A 134 -11.21 -4.41 13.32
C LYS A 134 -11.69 -4.95 11.99
N GLN A 135 -12.60 -4.21 11.34
CA GLN A 135 -13.06 -4.51 10.01
C GLN A 135 -12.74 -3.34 9.09
N LEU A 136 -12.10 -3.65 7.97
CA LEU A 136 -11.87 -2.69 6.89
C LEU A 136 -12.99 -2.83 5.87
N GLN A 137 -13.59 -1.71 5.49
CA GLN A 137 -14.44 -1.59 4.32
C GLN A 137 -13.65 -0.83 3.24
N ILE A 138 -13.47 -1.46 2.09
CA ILE A 138 -12.70 -0.94 0.98
C ILE A 138 -13.67 -0.70 -0.18
N PHE A 139 -13.75 0.52 -0.69
CA PHE A 139 -14.76 0.89 -1.68
C PHE A 139 -14.23 1.93 -2.68
N PRO A 140 -14.75 1.96 -3.92
CA PRO A 140 -14.33 2.92 -4.94
C PRO A 140 -14.69 4.35 -4.54
N THR A 141 -13.70 5.25 -4.71
CA THR A 141 -13.87 6.71 -4.54
C THR A 141 -13.10 7.43 -5.65
N PRO A 142 -13.50 7.26 -6.92
CA PRO A 142 -12.80 7.88 -8.03
C PRO A 142 -12.83 9.40 -7.92
N GLY A 143 -11.72 10.04 -8.30
CA GLY A 143 -11.57 11.50 -8.24
C GLY A 143 -10.15 11.91 -8.58
N HIS A 144 -9.24 11.79 -7.63
CA HIS A 144 -7.80 12.01 -7.85
C HIS A 144 -7.29 11.17 -9.01
N THR A 145 -7.69 9.90 -9.05
CA THR A 145 -7.50 8.99 -10.17
C THR A 145 -8.76 8.15 -10.38
N PRO A 146 -8.98 7.55 -11.58
CA PRO A 146 -10.16 6.72 -11.81
C PRO A 146 -10.16 5.41 -11.01
N ASP A 147 -9.00 4.94 -10.59
CA ASP A 147 -8.80 3.72 -9.81
C ASP A 147 -8.77 3.94 -8.29
N SER A 148 -9.01 5.17 -7.83
CA SER A 148 -8.95 5.50 -6.40
C SER A 148 -9.98 4.73 -5.59
N ILE A 149 -9.52 4.19 -4.45
CA ILE A 149 -10.34 3.55 -3.44
C ILE A 149 -10.06 4.17 -2.07
N SER A 150 -11.03 4.09 -1.18
CA SER A 150 -10.91 4.49 0.21
C SER A 150 -11.05 3.29 1.14
N VAL A 151 -10.43 3.39 2.29
CA VAL A 151 -10.49 2.37 3.35
C VAL A 151 -11.13 3.00 4.58
N LEU A 152 -12.26 2.45 5.01
CA LEU A 152 -12.91 2.80 6.26
C LEU A 152 -12.59 1.73 7.30
N LEU A 153 -12.01 2.15 8.41
CA LEU A 153 -11.75 1.27 9.53
C LEU A 153 -12.92 1.34 10.50
N GLU A 154 -13.56 0.20 10.71
CA GLU A 154 -14.64 0.04 11.67
C GLU A 154 -14.12 -0.73 12.89
N ASP A 155 -14.30 -0.17 14.08
CA ASP A 155 -14.04 -0.86 15.33
C ASP A 155 -15.28 -1.65 15.76
N GLU A 156 -15.08 -2.90 16.18
CA GLU A 156 -16.10 -3.62 16.92
C GLU A 156 -16.24 -2.98 18.31
N ARG A 157 -17.40 -2.45 18.57
CA ARG A 157 -17.77 -1.92 19.90
C ARG A 157 -18.42 -3.00 20.76
#